data_eeb91812a62da512f311d5e256c441a5
#
_entry.id   eeb91812a62da512f311d5e256c441a5
#
_cell.length_a   1.000
_cell.length_b   1.000
_cell.length_c   1.000
_cell.angle_alpha   90.00
_cell.angle_beta   90.00
_cell.angle_gamma   90.00
#
_symmetry.space_group_name_H-M   'P 1'
#
loop_
_entity.id
_entity.type
_entity.pdbx_description
1 polymer ?
#
loop_
_entity_poly.entity_id
_entity_poly.type
_entity_poly.pdbx_seq_one_letter_code
_entity_poly.pdbx_strand_id
1 'polypeptide(L)'
;MIAFLNWLDGVLWGVPLIALMILTGLYFTVRSGFFQFRHFGWIMKRTGGKLFQKEKEASEGKGMLSSFEAISTAIGGTVGFGNIAGVATAVAAGGPGAIMWMWLSSLLGMILKQVEVTLGCYYRHTNEKGEYYGGPTYYMECGLGEERHWGKLWLIPALIFGIGIFSTFFVTSSNLTASQVVAGAFGIENINLGSFKVEGVIVMGVLLCILTYVVTSGGTKKIASLFSKLVPFMSVLYILMGLGMIIININRVPGVFTAIVTNAFTGTAAIGGFAGCAVSEIIRVGMARSVYSNE
;
A
#
# COMPACT_ATOMS: atom_id res chain seq x y z
N MET A 1 8.91 22.10 -17.83
CA MET A 1 8.60 20.71 -17.49
C MET A 1 8.69 20.48 -15.99
N ILE A 2 9.82 20.72 -15.32
CA ILE A 2 9.98 20.51 -13.87
C ILE A 2 8.97 21.33 -13.03
N ALA A 3 8.76 22.61 -13.35
CA ALA A 3 7.79 23.44 -12.65
C ALA A 3 6.36 22.93 -12.76
N PHE A 4 5.98 22.38 -13.92
CA PHE A 4 4.67 21.74 -14.11
C PHE A 4 4.54 20.45 -13.30
N LEU A 5 5.58 19.64 -13.28
CA LEU A 5 5.59 18.39 -12.47
C LEU A 5 5.50 18.70 -10.96
N ASN A 6 6.23 19.70 -10.47
CA ASN A 6 6.16 20.14 -9.09
C ASN A 6 4.78 20.73 -8.73
N TRP A 7 4.16 21.48 -9.65
CA TRP A 7 2.80 21.96 -9.45
C TRP A 7 1.80 20.78 -9.41
N LEU A 8 1.93 19.84 -10.33
CA LEU A 8 1.07 18.66 -10.39
C LEU A 8 1.21 17.81 -9.12
N ASP A 9 2.44 17.59 -8.64
CA ASP A 9 2.72 16.92 -7.38
C ASP A 9 2.05 17.65 -6.20
N GLY A 10 2.19 18.96 -6.13
CA GLY A 10 1.55 19.78 -5.10
C GLY A 10 0.00 19.75 -5.12
N VAL A 11 -0.60 19.55 -6.29
CA VAL A 11 -2.05 19.37 -6.42
C VAL A 11 -2.46 17.95 -6.07
N LEU A 12 -1.78 16.95 -6.62
CA LEU A 12 -2.12 15.53 -6.41
C LEU A 12 -1.86 15.08 -4.96
N TRP A 13 -0.74 15.49 -4.36
CA TRP A 13 -0.38 15.13 -2.98
C TRP A 13 -0.63 16.25 -1.97
N GLY A 14 -1.32 17.29 -2.40
CA GLY A 14 -1.64 18.45 -1.59
C GLY A 14 -2.97 18.34 -0.84
N VAL A 15 -3.39 19.50 -0.32
CA VAL A 15 -4.64 19.65 0.44
C VAL A 15 -5.88 19.10 -0.29
N PRO A 16 -6.06 19.25 -1.62
CA PRO A 16 -7.27 18.76 -2.28
C PRO A 16 -7.47 17.25 -2.17
N LEU A 17 -6.43 16.45 -2.43
CA LEU A 17 -6.53 14.99 -2.31
C LEU A 17 -6.73 14.55 -0.87
N ILE A 18 -5.97 15.13 0.05
CA ILE A 18 -6.09 14.84 1.50
C ILE A 18 -7.50 15.16 1.99
N ALA A 19 -8.05 16.32 1.63
CA ALA A 19 -9.40 16.70 1.99
C ALA A 19 -10.44 15.74 1.40
N LEU A 20 -10.29 15.37 0.12
CA LEU A 20 -11.18 14.41 -0.53
C LEU A 20 -11.17 13.06 0.21
N MET A 21 -10.00 12.55 0.58
CA MET A 21 -9.88 11.28 1.29
C MET A 21 -10.48 11.34 2.70
N ILE A 22 -10.21 12.42 3.44
CA ILE A 22 -10.80 12.60 4.78
C ILE A 22 -12.33 12.67 4.67
N LEU A 23 -12.84 13.50 3.77
CA LEU A 23 -14.28 13.71 3.63
C LEU A 23 -14.99 12.44 3.17
N THR A 24 -14.44 11.73 2.18
CA THR A 24 -15.01 10.46 1.71
C THR A 24 -14.88 9.35 2.76
N GLY A 25 -13.75 9.26 3.47
CA GLY A 25 -13.56 8.33 4.56
C GLY A 25 -14.51 8.57 5.72
N LEU A 26 -14.71 9.83 6.12
CA LEU A 26 -15.69 10.22 7.14
C LEU A 26 -17.13 9.93 6.66
N TYR A 27 -17.46 10.31 5.44
CA TYR A 27 -18.78 10.04 4.86
C TYR A 27 -19.12 8.54 4.93
N PHE A 28 -18.24 7.67 4.44
CA PHE A 28 -18.49 6.23 4.47
C PHE A 28 -18.44 5.66 5.89
N THR A 29 -17.59 6.18 6.78
CA THR A 29 -17.56 5.78 8.19
C THR A 29 -18.91 6.04 8.86
N VAL A 30 -19.45 7.24 8.71
CA VAL A 30 -20.77 7.62 9.27
C VAL A 30 -21.88 6.82 8.58
N ARG A 31 -21.87 6.75 7.26
CA ARG A 31 -22.91 6.08 6.46
C ARG A 31 -22.99 4.57 6.72
N SER A 32 -21.86 3.94 7.02
CA SER A 32 -21.78 2.51 7.40
C SER A 32 -22.05 2.25 8.88
N GLY A 33 -22.36 3.30 9.67
CA GLY A 33 -22.57 3.18 11.11
C GLY A 33 -21.31 2.78 11.87
N PHE A 34 -20.16 3.33 11.49
CA PHE A 34 -18.86 3.04 12.10
C PHE A 34 -18.48 1.54 12.02
N PHE A 35 -18.74 0.92 10.87
CA PHE A 35 -18.59 -0.52 10.67
C PHE A 35 -17.21 -1.04 11.09
N GLN A 36 -16.11 -0.36 10.72
CA GLN A 36 -14.74 -0.75 11.00
C GLN A 36 -14.45 -0.83 12.52
N PHE A 37 -15.15 -0.06 13.35
CA PHE A 37 -15.00 -0.08 14.81
C PHE A 37 -15.99 -1.05 15.47
N ARG A 38 -17.26 -0.98 15.07
CA ARG A 38 -18.32 -1.80 15.71
C ARG A 38 -18.16 -3.29 15.43
N HIS A 39 -17.65 -3.64 14.27
CA HIS A 39 -17.49 -5.04 13.85
C HIS A 39 -16.03 -5.51 13.89
N PHE A 40 -15.12 -4.72 14.48
CA PHE A 40 -13.69 -5.04 14.52
C PHE A 40 -13.41 -6.45 15.07
N GLY A 41 -14.00 -6.81 16.19
CA GLY A 41 -13.83 -8.13 16.79
C GLY A 41 -14.35 -9.27 15.89
N TRP A 42 -15.47 -9.03 15.19
CA TRP A 42 -16.03 -10.00 14.24
C TRP A 42 -15.12 -10.15 13.02
N ILE A 43 -14.59 -9.03 12.49
CA ILE A 43 -13.65 -9.02 11.38
C ILE A 43 -12.39 -9.80 11.75
N MET A 44 -11.79 -9.49 12.91
CA MET A 44 -10.58 -10.17 13.39
C MET A 44 -10.79 -11.67 13.59
N LYS A 45 -11.93 -12.07 14.13
CA LYS A 45 -12.28 -13.49 14.30
C LYS A 45 -12.44 -14.21 12.95
N ARG A 46 -13.07 -13.55 11.97
CA ARG A 46 -13.28 -14.12 10.65
C ARG A 46 -12.01 -14.15 9.81
N THR A 47 -11.19 -13.13 9.88
CA THR A 47 -9.92 -13.04 9.14
C THR A 47 -8.85 -13.88 9.84
N GLY A 48 -8.56 -13.62 11.11
CA GLY A 48 -7.53 -14.34 11.85
C GLY A 48 -7.86 -15.80 12.10
N GLY A 49 -9.13 -16.12 12.37
CA GLY A 49 -9.57 -17.50 12.57
C GLY A 49 -9.44 -18.37 11.31
N LYS A 50 -9.64 -17.79 10.14
CA LYS A 50 -9.50 -18.50 8.86
C LYS A 50 -8.04 -18.65 8.41
N LEU A 51 -7.13 -17.79 8.84
CA LEU A 51 -5.70 -17.92 8.55
C LEU A 51 -5.09 -19.23 9.06
N PHE A 52 -5.65 -19.78 10.16
CA PHE A 52 -5.18 -21.00 10.78
C PHE A 52 -6.03 -22.25 10.45
N GLN A 53 -7.18 -22.06 9.79
CA GLN A 53 -7.99 -23.19 9.34
C GLN A 53 -7.53 -23.61 7.95
N LYS A 54 -7.09 -24.88 7.82
CA LYS A 54 -6.94 -25.51 6.52
C LYS A 54 -8.34 -25.60 5.90
N GLU A 55 -8.68 -24.66 5.03
CA GLU A 55 -9.88 -24.79 4.19
C GLU A 55 -9.70 -26.03 3.34
N LYS A 56 -10.55 -27.03 3.58
CA LYS A 56 -10.51 -28.33 2.88
C LYS A 56 -10.99 -28.22 1.43
N GLU A 57 -11.52 -27.08 1.00
CA GLU A 57 -12.02 -26.89 -0.35
C GLU A 57 -11.61 -25.51 -0.86
N ALA A 58 -10.60 -25.51 -1.74
CA ALA A 58 -10.48 -24.47 -2.72
C ALA A 58 -11.81 -24.44 -3.49
N SER A 59 -12.53 -23.31 -3.44
CA SER A 59 -13.77 -23.07 -4.16
C SER A 59 -13.78 -23.72 -5.54
N GLU A 60 -14.85 -24.41 -5.88
CA GLU A 60 -15.04 -25.22 -7.08
C GLU A 60 -15.02 -24.43 -8.42
N GLY A 61 -14.53 -23.19 -8.45
CA GLY A 61 -14.39 -22.37 -9.66
C GLY A 61 -12.96 -22.33 -10.19
N LYS A 62 -12.78 -22.49 -11.49
CA LYS A 62 -11.51 -22.22 -12.17
C LYS A 62 -11.09 -20.77 -11.91
N GLY A 63 -9.93 -20.56 -11.27
CA GLY A 63 -9.40 -19.21 -11.04
C GLY A 63 -9.67 -18.62 -9.66
N MET A 64 -10.44 -19.28 -8.77
CA MET A 64 -10.66 -18.81 -7.41
C MET A 64 -9.44 -19.09 -6.53
N LEU A 65 -9.10 -18.10 -5.69
CA LEU A 65 -8.08 -18.21 -4.66
C LEU A 65 -8.73 -18.62 -3.33
N SER A 66 -8.04 -19.41 -2.52
CA SER A 66 -8.45 -19.63 -1.14
C SER A 66 -8.44 -18.31 -0.35
N SER A 67 -9.17 -18.22 0.75
CA SER A 67 -9.18 -17.03 1.60
C SER A 67 -7.77 -16.66 2.09
N PHE A 68 -6.95 -17.66 2.37
CA PHE A 68 -5.56 -17.45 2.78
C PHE A 68 -4.68 -16.90 1.65
N GLU A 69 -4.80 -17.44 0.45
CA GLU A 69 -4.09 -16.93 -0.74
C GLU A 69 -4.53 -15.52 -1.11
N ALA A 70 -5.83 -15.24 -1.03
CA ALA A 70 -6.37 -13.91 -1.30
C ALA A 70 -5.84 -12.85 -0.30
N ILE A 71 -5.87 -13.17 1.01
CA ILE A 71 -5.33 -12.28 2.05
C ILE A 71 -3.82 -12.11 1.88
N SER A 72 -3.09 -13.20 1.65
CA SER A 72 -1.63 -13.14 1.45
C SER A 72 -1.26 -12.32 0.21
N THR A 73 -2.03 -12.45 -0.86
CA THR A 73 -1.82 -11.68 -2.09
C THR A 73 -2.12 -10.19 -1.87
N ALA A 74 -3.22 -9.88 -1.16
CA ALA A 74 -3.56 -8.50 -0.81
C ALA A 74 -2.49 -7.86 0.09
N ILE A 75 -2.02 -8.56 1.13
CA ILE A 75 -0.93 -8.08 1.99
C ILE A 75 0.36 -7.92 1.18
N GLY A 76 0.69 -8.87 0.31
CA GLY A 76 1.89 -8.81 -0.53
C GLY A 76 1.87 -7.68 -1.55
N GLY A 77 0.71 -7.28 -2.04
CA GLY A 77 0.53 -6.10 -2.88
C GLY A 77 0.63 -4.78 -2.10
N THR A 78 0.18 -4.78 -0.84
CA THR A 78 0.11 -3.58 0.00
C THR A 78 1.41 -3.33 0.77
N VAL A 79 2.00 -4.38 1.35
CA VAL A 79 3.22 -4.28 2.18
C VAL A 79 4.46 -4.36 1.31
N GLY A 80 5.01 -3.21 0.99
CA GLY A 80 6.25 -3.08 0.22
C GLY A 80 7.34 -2.30 0.95
N PHE A 81 8.42 -1.97 0.24
CA PHE A 81 9.49 -1.13 0.76
C PHE A 81 8.97 0.23 1.27
N GLY A 82 7.91 0.72 0.67
CA GLY A 82 7.25 1.94 1.05
C GLY A 82 6.74 1.96 2.49
N ASN A 83 6.26 0.85 3.00
CA ASN A 83 5.74 0.75 4.37
C ASN A 83 6.87 0.74 5.42
N ILE A 84 8.08 0.43 5.02
CA ILE A 84 9.27 0.39 5.89
C ILE A 84 10.09 1.67 5.71
N ALA A 85 10.73 1.83 4.55
CA ALA A 85 11.58 2.97 4.26
C ALA A 85 10.79 4.29 4.14
N GLY A 86 9.57 4.24 3.58
CA GLY A 86 8.74 5.43 3.43
C GLY A 86 8.19 5.97 4.75
N VAL A 87 7.96 5.11 5.76
CA VAL A 87 7.62 5.59 7.12
C VAL A 87 8.83 6.29 7.73
N ALA A 88 10.02 5.72 7.57
CA ALA A 88 11.26 6.36 8.05
C ALA A 88 11.49 7.73 7.38
N THR A 89 11.28 7.83 6.05
CA THR A 89 11.38 9.11 5.34
C THR A 89 10.30 10.10 5.75
N ALA A 90 9.07 9.65 6.02
CA ALA A 90 8.01 10.52 6.53
C ALA A 90 8.36 11.09 7.93
N VAL A 91 8.93 10.26 8.81
CA VAL A 91 9.41 10.71 10.11
C VAL A 91 10.60 11.66 9.96
N ALA A 92 11.52 11.39 9.03
CA ALA A 92 12.65 12.27 8.77
C ALA A 92 12.23 13.65 8.23
N ALA A 93 11.23 13.69 7.37
CA ALA A 93 10.73 14.93 6.76
C ALA A 93 9.73 15.68 7.66
N GLY A 94 8.78 14.98 8.27
CA GLY A 94 7.68 15.56 9.04
C GLY A 94 7.83 15.43 10.56
N GLY A 95 8.91 14.82 11.03
CA GLY A 95 9.10 14.52 12.45
C GLY A 95 8.21 13.39 12.98
N PRO A 96 8.32 13.05 14.27
CA PRO A 96 7.51 11.97 14.89
C PRO A 96 6.01 12.16 14.79
N GLY A 97 5.53 13.42 14.73
CA GLY A 97 4.11 13.76 14.59
C GLY A 97 3.46 13.23 13.31
N ALA A 98 4.22 12.99 12.24
CA ALA A 98 3.72 12.40 11.02
C ALA A 98 3.06 11.03 11.25
N ILE A 99 3.55 10.25 12.22
CA ILE A 99 3.00 8.93 12.58
C ILE A 99 1.55 9.05 13.06
N MET A 100 1.24 10.06 13.87
CA MET A 100 -0.14 10.29 14.36
C MET A 100 -1.11 10.49 13.18
N TRP A 101 -0.72 11.30 12.21
CA TRP A 101 -1.53 11.58 11.03
C TRP A 101 -1.63 10.36 10.10
N MET A 102 -0.58 9.54 10.03
CA MET A 102 -0.63 8.24 9.33
C MET A 102 -1.65 7.31 9.98
N TRP A 103 -1.70 7.22 11.31
CA TRP A 103 -2.69 6.40 12.01
C TRP A 103 -4.12 6.88 11.75
N LEU A 104 -4.37 8.20 11.87
CA LEU A 104 -5.69 8.77 11.60
C LEU A 104 -6.14 8.52 10.17
N SER A 105 -5.25 8.74 9.21
CA SER A 105 -5.54 8.47 7.80
C SER A 105 -5.81 6.99 7.53
N SER A 106 -5.06 6.08 8.16
CA SER A 106 -5.26 4.63 8.01
C SER A 106 -6.62 4.17 8.52
N LEU A 107 -7.11 4.75 9.63
CA LEU A 107 -8.45 4.45 10.15
C LEU A 107 -9.55 4.79 9.13
N LEU A 108 -9.38 5.91 8.40
CA LEU A 108 -10.29 6.30 7.34
C LEU A 108 -10.06 5.47 6.06
N GLY A 109 -8.82 5.09 5.80
CA GLY A 109 -8.45 4.22 4.69
C GLY A 109 -9.10 2.84 4.75
N MET A 110 -9.28 2.28 5.96
CA MET A 110 -9.93 0.97 6.13
C MET A 110 -11.33 0.92 5.51
N ILE A 111 -12.15 1.94 5.72
CA ILE A 111 -13.52 1.96 5.17
C ILE A 111 -13.51 2.19 3.67
N LEU A 112 -12.59 3.01 3.16
CA LEU A 112 -12.45 3.25 1.71
C LEU A 112 -12.07 1.96 1.00
N LYS A 113 -11.10 1.22 1.52
CA LYS A 113 -10.70 -0.08 0.95
C LYS A 113 -11.84 -1.10 1.03
N GLN A 114 -12.60 -1.12 2.12
CA GLN A 114 -13.77 -1.99 2.23
C GLN A 114 -14.82 -1.67 1.16
N VAL A 115 -15.11 -0.39 0.90
CA VAL A 115 -16.04 0.03 -0.15
C VAL A 115 -15.52 -0.40 -1.53
N GLU A 116 -14.25 -0.17 -1.82
CA GLU A 116 -13.60 -0.56 -3.07
C GLU A 116 -13.73 -2.07 -3.32
N VAL A 117 -13.34 -2.89 -2.34
CA VAL A 117 -13.42 -4.36 -2.46
C VAL A 117 -14.88 -4.82 -2.61
N THR A 118 -15.80 -4.19 -1.89
CA THR A 118 -17.24 -4.52 -2.00
C THR A 118 -17.76 -4.23 -3.40
N LEU A 119 -17.41 -3.07 -3.97
CA LEU A 119 -17.78 -2.73 -5.35
C LEU A 119 -17.15 -3.69 -6.36
N GLY A 120 -15.87 -4.01 -6.19
CA GLY A 120 -15.17 -4.96 -7.04
C GLY A 120 -15.77 -6.36 -7.00
N CYS A 121 -16.29 -6.81 -5.86
CA CYS A 121 -16.99 -8.08 -5.73
C CYS A 121 -18.44 -8.03 -6.28
N TYR A 122 -19.12 -6.91 -6.09
CA TYR A 122 -20.51 -6.74 -6.51
C TYR A 122 -20.64 -6.68 -8.04
N TYR A 123 -19.77 -5.92 -8.70
CA TYR A 123 -19.76 -5.73 -10.15
C TYR A 123 -18.80 -6.67 -10.90
N ARG A 124 -18.38 -7.77 -10.30
CA ARG A 124 -17.55 -8.75 -11.01
C ARG A 124 -18.39 -9.52 -12.02
N HIS A 125 -17.78 -9.83 -13.15
CA HIS A 125 -18.35 -10.63 -14.21
C HIS A 125 -17.67 -12.00 -14.29
N THR A 126 -18.30 -12.93 -15.00
CA THR A 126 -17.73 -14.25 -15.29
C THR A 126 -17.59 -14.38 -16.79
N ASN A 127 -16.44 -14.81 -17.30
CA ASN A 127 -16.23 -15.06 -18.70
C ASN A 127 -16.81 -16.45 -19.11
N GLU A 128 -16.79 -16.75 -20.39
CA GLU A 128 -17.26 -18.02 -20.94
C GLU A 128 -16.53 -19.26 -20.40
N LYS A 129 -15.31 -19.07 -19.88
CA LYS A 129 -14.48 -20.13 -19.27
C LYS A 129 -14.76 -20.32 -17.78
N GLY A 130 -15.70 -19.56 -17.20
CA GLY A 130 -16.04 -19.59 -15.79
C GLY A 130 -15.03 -18.85 -14.88
N GLU A 131 -14.17 -17.98 -15.46
CA GLU A 131 -13.21 -17.18 -14.70
C GLU A 131 -13.83 -15.83 -14.34
N TYR A 132 -13.58 -15.38 -13.10
CA TYR A 132 -14.07 -14.08 -12.64
C TYR A 132 -13.12 -12.97 -13.07
N TYR A 133 -13.69 -11.86 -13.51
CA TYR A 133 -12.98 -10.63 -13.81
C TYR A 133 -13.78 -9.41 -13.35
N GLY A 134 -13.09 -8.31 -13.06
CA GLY A 134 -13.70 -7.10 -12.53
C GLY A 134 -12.62 -6.08 -12.17
N GLY A 135 -13.00 -5.11 -11.39
CA GLY A 135 -12.12 -4.07 -10.90
C GLY A 135 -12.69 -2.67 -11.10
N PRO A 136 -11.86 -1.61 -10.87
CA PRO A 136 -12.35 -0.23 -10.88
C PRO A 136 -13.05 0.20 -12.16
N THR A 137 -12.52 -0.13 -13.32
CA THR A 137 -13.14 0.22 -14.60
C THR A 137 -14.50 -0.43 -14.79
N TYR A 138 -14.66 -1.70 -14.36
CA TYR A 138 -15.90 -2.43 -14.47
C TYR A 138 -17.00 -1.88 -13.56
N TYR A 139 -16.69 -1.57 -12.30
CA TYR A 139 -17.72 -0.97 -11.45
C TYR A 139 -18.03 0.49 -11.80
N MET A 140 -17.12 1.20 -12.48
CA MET A 140 -17.43 2.51 -13.06
C MET A 140 -18.36 2.39 -14.26
N GLU A 141 -18.12 1.40 -15.13
CA GLU A 141 -18.98 1.13 -16.28
C GLU A 141 -20.39 0.72 -15.85
N CYS A 142 -20.51 -0.35 -15.07
CA CYS A 142 -21.80 -0.86 -14.64
C CYS A 142 -22.53 0.11 -13.70
N GLY A 143 -21.82 0.64 -12.68
CA GLY A 143 -22.44 1.48 -11.67
C GLY A 143 -22.76 2.90 -12.16
N LEU A 144 -21.83 3.56 -12.86
CA LEU A 144 -22.04 4.92 -13.37
C LEU A 144 -22.70 4.91 -14.76
N GLY A 145 -22.20 4.05 -15.66
CA GLY A 145 -22.66 4.00 -17.04
C GLY A 145 -24.06 3.41 -17.16
N GLU A 146 -24.27 2.21 -16.65
CA GLU A 146 -25.53 1.48 -16.79
C GLU A 146 -26.56 1.87 -15.73
N GLU A 147 -26.27 1.70 -14.41
CA GLU A 147 -27.26 1.93 -13.35
C GLU A 147 -27.58 3.43 -13.15
N ARG A 148 -26.61 4.31 -13.24
CA ARG A 148 -26.78 5.76 -13.06
C ARG A 148 -27.06 6.50 -14.36
N HIS A 149 -27.02 5.81 -15.49
CA HIS A 149 -27.29 6.37 -16.81
C HIS A 149 -26.43 7.57 -17.21
N TRP A 150 -25.16 7.58 -16.79
CA TRP A 150 -24.21 8.66 -17.14
C TRP A 150 -23.80 8.62 -18.63
N GLY A 151 -24.28 7.67 -19.40
CA GLY A 151 -23.87 7.46 -20.78
C GLY A 151 -22.36 7.29 -20.88
N LYS A 152 -21.71 8.05 -21.73
CA LYS A 152 -20.23 7.97 -21.91
C LYS A 152 -19.41 8.73 -20.86
N LEU A 153 -20.05 9.47 -19.94
CA LEU A 153 -19.32 10.25 -18.92
C LEU A 153 -18.56 9.37 -17.91
N TRP A 154 -18.98 8.12 -17.73
CA TRP A 154 -18.25 7.17 -16.88
C TRP A 154 -16.80 6.90 -17.37
N LEU A 155 -16.53 7.12 -18.67
CA LEU A 155 -15.18 6.98 -19.23
C LEU A 155 -14.18 7.96 -18.63
N ILE A 156 -14.62 9.13 -18.16
CA ILE A 156 -13.72 10.15 -17.60
C ILE A 156 -12.98 9.61 -16.37
N PRO A 157 -13.67 9.20 -15.28
CA PRO A 157 -12.98 8.62 -14.13
C PRO A 157 -12.26 7.31 -14.46
N ALA A 158 -12.78 6.49 -15.37
CA ALA A 158 -12.14 5.25 -15.78
C ALA A 158 -10.81 5.49 -16.54
N LEU A 159 -10.76 6.50 -17.41
CA LEU A 159 -9.53 6.90 -18.11
C LEU A 159 -8.50 7.51 -17.14
N ILE A 160 -8.93 8.38 -16.22
CA ILE A 160 -8.04 8.95 -15.20
C ILE A 160 -7.40 7.82 -14.38
N PHE A 161 -8.19 6.86 -13.93
CA PHE A 161 -7.71 5.70 -13.20
C PHE A 161 -6.75 4.84 -14.05
N GLY A 162 -7.16 4.50 -15.28
CA GLY A 162 -6.36 3.67 -16.19
C GLY A 162 -5.03 4.30 -16.57
N ILE A 163 -5.01 5.60 -16.88
CA ILE A 163 -3.78 6.35 -17.16
C ILE A 163 -2.90 6.43 -15.91
N GLY A 164 -3.51 6.66 -14.73
CA GLY A 164 -2.79 6.69 -13.46
C GLY A 164 -2.06 5.37 -13.21
N ILE A 165 -2.78 4.24 -13.23
CA ILE A 165 -2.18 2.91 -13.04
C ILE A 165 -1.12 2.61 -14.11
N PHE A 166 -1.42 2.87 -15.38
CA PHE A 166 -0.45 2.64 -16.45
C PHE A 166 0.84 3.42 -16.24
N SER A 167 0.72 4.68 -15.80
CA SER A 167 1.88 5.52 -15.52
C SER A 167 2.75 4.99 -14.38
N THR A 168 2.18 4.31 -13.38
CA THR A 168 2.95 3.75 -12.26
C THR A 168 3.95 2.68 -12.70
N PHE A 169 3.67 1.93 -13.77
CA PHE A 169 4.61 0.94 -14.31
C PHE A 169 5.92 1.57 -14.79
N PHE A 170 5.88 2.81 -15.27
CA PHE A 170 7.08 3.50 -15.76
C PHE A 170 7.80 4.30 -14.68
N VAL A 171 7.10 4.68 -13.61
CA VAL A 171 7.64 5.56 -12.56
C VAL A 171 8.01 4.78 -11.30
N THR A 172 7.57 3.53 -11.19
CA THR A 172 7.80 2.71 -9.99
C THR A 172 9.28 2.40 -9.81
N SER A 173 9.88 2.94 -8.76
CA SER A 173 11.28 2.71 -8.38
C SER A 173 11.47 1.43 -7.54
N SER A 174 10.43 0.59 -7.43
CA SER A 174 10.45 -0.60 -6.55
C SER A 174 11.58 -1.57 -6.87
N ASN A 175 11.80 -1.85 -8.16
CA ASN A 175 12.91 -2.72 -8.57
C ASN A 175 14.27 -2.09 -8.26
N LEU A 176 14.44 -0.80 -8.52
CA LEU A 176 15.68 -0.10 -8.20
C LEU A 176 15.97 -0.13 -6.71
N THR A 177 14.98 0.18 -5.87
CA THR A 177 15.12 0.17 -4.41
C THR A 177 15.43 -1.25 -3.89
N ALA A 178 14.72 -2.27 -4.39
CA ALA A 178 14.99 -3.66 -4.03
C ALA A 178 16.41 -4.06 -4.44
N SER A 179 16.84 -3.67 -5.63
CA SER A 179 18.20 -3.95 -6.14
C SER A 179 19.28 -3.29 -5.30
N GLN A 180 19.05 -2.03 -4.89
CA GLN A 180 19.98 -1.30 -4.00
C GLN A 180 20.09 -1.98 -2.62
N VAL A 181 18.95 -2.36 -2.04
CA VAL A 181 18.92 -3.04 -0.73
C VAL A 181 19.65 -4.39 -0.79
N VAL A 182 19.37 -5.18 -1.82
CA VAL A 182 20.00 -6.51 -1.99
C VAL A 182 21.50 -6.36 -2.29
N ALA A 183 21.88 -5.48 -3.21
CA ALA A 183 23.28 -5.22 -3.52
C ALA A 183 24.05 -4.74 -2.28
N GLY A 184 23.46 -3.82 -1.50
CA GLY A 184 24.07 -3.34 -0.25
C GLY A 184 24.17 -4.43 0.83
N ALA A 185 23.15 -5.27 0.98
CA ALA A 185 23.15 -6.37 1.96
C ALA A 185 24.25 -7.43 1.68
N PHE A 186 24.54 -7.66 0.41
CA PHE A 186 25.57 -8.60 -0.03
C PHE A 186 26.93 -7.94 -0.32
N GLY A 187 27.07 -6.63 -0.15
CA GLY A 187 28.30 -5.89 -0.42
C GLY A 187 28.70 -5.88 -1.89
N ILE A 188 27.75 -6.01 -2.80
CA ILE A 188 27.99 -6.03 -4.24
C ILE A 188 27.99 -4.60 -4.76
N GLU A 189 29.16 -3.94 -4.72
CA GLU A 189 29.27 -2.54 -5.19
C GLU A 189 29.45 -2.46 -6.70
N ASN A 190 30.48 -3.09 -7.24
CA ASN A 190 30.79 -3.08 -8.66
C ASN A 190 31.35 -4.43 -9.11
N ILE A 191 30.91 -4.90 -10.26
CA ILE A 191 31.41 -6.10 -10.92
C ILE A 191 32.27 -5.68 -12.11
N ASN A 192 33.56 -6.03 -12.06
CA ASN A 192 34.48 -5.75 -13.15
C ASN A 192 34.42 -6.89 -14.18
N LEU A 193 33.81 -6.61 -15.34
CA LEU A 193 33.80 -7.51 -16.50
C LEU A 193 34.85 -7.02 -17.53
N GLY A 194 36.11 -7.27 -17.26
CA GLY A 194 37.19 -6.83 -18.13
C GLY A 194 37.27 -5.30 -18.22
N SER A 195 36.97 -4.75 -19.39
CA SER A 195 37.01 -3.29 -19.64
C SER A 195 35.75 -2.55 -19.17
N PHE A 196 34.68 -3.24 -18.76
CA PHE A 196 33.43 -2.63 -18.35
C PHE A 196 33.23 -2.80 -16.83
N LYS A 197 32.90 -1.67 -16.16
CA LYS A 197 32.43 -1.67 -14.78
C LYS A 197 30.90 -1.67 -14.81
N VAL A 198 30.28 -2.70 -14.26
CA VAL A 198 28.83 -2.78 -14.11
C VAL A 198 28.50 -2.59 -12.64
N GLU A 199 27.64 -1.62 -12.33
CA GLU A 199 27.17 -1.42 -10.98
C GLU A 199 26.40 -2.65 -10.47
N GLY A 200 26.71 -3.12 -9.27
CA GLY A 200 26.06 -4.26 -8.65
C GLY A 200 24.54 -4.14 -8.59
N VAL A 201 24.03 -2.91 -8.44
CA VAL A 201 22.60 -2.59 -8.48
C VAL A 201 21.95 -2.99 -9.80
N ILE A 202 22.63 -2.78 -10.94
CA ILE A 202 22.12 -3.14 -12.27
C ILE A 202 22.02 -4.66 -12.39
N VAL A 203 23.07 -5.38 -11.95
CA VAL A 203 23.07 -6.86 -11.99
C VAL A 203 21.94 -7.43 -11.14
N MET A 204 21.77 -6.92 -9.93
CA MET A 204 20.66 -7.35 -9.06
C MET A 204 19.30 -6.96 -9.64
N GLY A 205 19.18 -5.79 -10.30
CA GLY A 205 17.98 -5.39 -10.99
C GLY A 205 17.58 -6.34 -12.11
N VAL A 206 18.54 -6.76 -12.93
CA VAL A 206 18.30 -7.75 -14.00
C VAL A 206 17.89 -9.10 -13.42
N LEU A 207 18.56 -9.58 -12.36
CA LEU A 207 18.19 -10.83 -11.69
C LEU A 207 16.77 -10.78 -11.12
N LEU A 208 16.38 -9.68 -10.46
CA LEU A 208 15.04 -9.48 -9.94
C LEU A 208 14.00 -9.40 -11.08
N CYS A 209 14.32 -8.77 -12.20
CA CYS A 209 13.44 -8.74 -13.38
C CYS A 209 13.21 -10.16 -13.93
N ILE A 210 14.26 -10.96 -14.06
CA ILE A 210 14.16 -12.36 -14.51
C ILE A 210 13.30 -13.16 -13.54
N LEU A 211 13.54 -13.04 -12.24
CA LEU A 211 12.76 -13.73 -11.21
C LEU A 211 11.28 -13.35 -11.28
N THR A 212 11.00 -12.05 -11.38
CA THR A 212 9.63 -11.53 -11.54
C THR A 212 8.96 -12.08 -12.79
N TYR A 213 9.65 -12.08 -13.92
CA TYR A 213 9.14 -12.65 -15.17
C TYR A 213 8.79 -14.15 -15.03
N VAL A 214 9.66 -14.95 -14.42
CA VAL A 214 9.42 -16.38 -14.19
C VAL A 214 8.22 -16.62 -13.28
N VAL A 215 8.01 -15.78 -12.28
CA VAL A 215 6.86 -15.87 -11.38
C VAL A 215 5.57 -15.46 -12.09
N THR A 216 5.58 -14.30 -12.76
CA THR A 216 4.39 -13.74 -13.42
C THR A 216 3.95 -14.55 -14.63
N SER A 217 4.88 -15.18 -15.36
CA SER A 217 4.55 -16.06 -16.49
C SER A 217 3.70 -17.27 -16.11
N GLY A 218 3.65 -17.63 -14.83
CA GLY A 218 2.79 -18.69 -14.30
C GLY A 218 1.37 -18.27 -13.94
N GLY A 219 1.00 -17.00 -14.22
CA GLY A 219 -0.32 -16.45 -13.97
C GLY A 219 -0.66 -16.21 -12.49
N THR A 220 -1.88 -15.73 -12.25
CA THR A 220 -2.35 -15.30 -10.92
C THR A 220 -2.25 -16.38 -9.84
N LYS A 221 -2.50 -17.65 -10.18
CA LYS A 221 -2.38 -18.78 -9.25
C LYS A 221 -0.96 -18.99 -8.75
N LYS A 222 0.04 -18.88 -9.64
CA LYS A 222 1.45 -19.04 -9.25
C LYS A 222 1.91 -17.88 -8.37
N ILE A 223 1.48 -16.66 -8.69
CA ILE A 223 1.74 -15.47 -7.88
C ILE A 223 1.13 -15.65 -6.49
N ALA A 224 -0.15 -16.02 -6.40
CA ALA A 224 -0.85 -16.23 -5.13
C ALA A 224 -0.22 -17.35 -4.29
N SER A 225 0.18 -18.46 -4.92
CA SER A 225 0.89 -19.55 -4.25
C SER A 225 2.26 -19.14 -3.70
N LEU A 226 2.98 -18.27 -4.40
CA LEU A 226 4.24 -17.70 -3.89
C LEU A 226 3.99 -16.78 -2.70
N PHE A 227 3.02 -15.87 -2.83
CA PHE A 227 2.68 -14.92 -1.78
C PHE A 227 2.13 -15.60 -0.53
N SER A 228 1.35 -16.68 -0.66
CA SER A 228 0.87 -17.45 0.49
C SER A 228 1.96 -18.08 1.35
N LYS A 229 3.16 -18.25 0.79
CA LYS A 229 4.33 -18.75 1.52
C LYS A 229 5.24 -17.62 2.03
N LEU A 230 5.55 -16.68 1.15
CA LEU A 230 6.54 -15.63 1.40
C LEU A 230 6.02 -14.54 2.33
N VAL A 231 4.78 -14.10 2.13
CA VAL A 231 4.20 -12.98 2.89
C VAL A 231 4.02 -13.28 4.38
N PRO A 232 3.49 -14.44 4.80
CA PRO A 232 3.40 -14.77 6.22
C PRO A 232 4.79 -14.84 6.89
N PHE A 233 5.77 -15.44 6.22
CA PHE A 233 7.14 -15.50 6.73
C PHE A 233 7.73 -14.10 6.91
N MET A 234 7.65 -13.27 5.88
CA MET A 234 8.12 -11.88 5.91
C MET A 234 7.43 -11.06 7.01
N SER A 235 6.10 -11.19 7.14
CA SER A 235 5.31 -10.47 8.13
C SER A 235 5.67 -10.87 9.56
N VAL A 236 5.80 -12.17 9.83
CA VAL A 236 6.19 -12.67 11.15
C VAL A 236 7.59 -12.20 11.52
N LEU A 237 8.55 -12.33 10.60
CA LEU A 237 9.93 -11.89 10.81
C LEU A 237 9.98 -10.39 11.14
N TYR A 238 9.26 -9.56 10.36
CA TYR A 238 9.22 -8.12 10.57
C TYR A 238 8.59 -7.74 11.92
N ILE A 239 7.48 -8.39 12.28
CA ILE A 239 6.82 -8.17 13.58
C ILE A 239 7.75 -8.56 14.73
N LEU A 240 8.43 -9.70 14.64
CA LEU A 240 9.37 -10.14 15.67
C LEU A 240 10.54 -9.18 15.83
N MET A 241 11.11 -8.69 14.73
CA MET A 241 12.17 -7.67 14.78
C MET A 241 11.66 -6.36 15.41
N GLY A 242 10.47 -5.89 15.02
CA GLY A 242 9.87 -4.70 15.57
C GLY A 242 9.58 -4.82 17.08
N LEU A 243 9.01 -5.94 17.51
CA LEU A 243 8.79 -6.22 18.93
C LEU A 243 10.10 -6.32 19.70
N GLY A 244 11.13 -6.95 19.13
CA GLY A 244 12.46 -7.02 19.73
C GLY A 244 13.04 -5.61 19.96
N MET A 245 12.94 -4.72 18.97
CA MET A 245 13.37 -3.31 19.12
C MET A 245 12.59 -2.57 20.21
N ILE A 246 11.28 -2.79 20.32
CA ILE A 246 10.45 -2.18 21.36
C ILE A 246 10.86 -2.70 22.74
N ILE A 247 11.05 -4.01 22.89
CA ILE A 247 11.44 -4.63 24.17
C ILE A 247 12.79 -4.11 24.63
N ILE A 248 13.79 -4.06 23.75
CA ILE A 248 15.13 -3.56 24.07
C ILE A 248 15.10 -2.09 24.51
N ASN A 249 14.17 -1.28 23.94
CA ASN A 249 14.05 0.14 24.22
C ASN A 249 12.79 0.48 25.03
N ILE A 250 12.27 -0.43 25.84
CA ILE A 250 10.98 -0.28 26.55
C ILE A 250 10.91 1.02 27.38
N ASN A 251 12.02 1.40 27.99
CA ASN A 251 12.11 2.62 28.81
C ASN A 251 11.93 3.91 28.00
N ARG A 252 12.20 3.88 26.68
CA ARG A 252 12.05 5.03 25.78
C ARG A 252 10.65 5.12 25.14
N VAL A 253 9.88 4.04 25.18
CA VAL A 253 8.56 3.94 24.52
C VAL A 253 7.59 5.04 24.99
N PRO A 254 7.44 5.34 26.31
CA PRO A 254 6.54 6.42 26.73
C PRO A 254 6.95 7.80 26.15
N GLY A 255 8.25 8.08 26.11
CA GLY A 255 8.77 9.33 25.52
C GLY A 255 8.52 9.43 24.01
N VAL A 256 8.61 8.30 23.29
CA VAL A 256 8.30 8.24 21.85
C VAL A 256 6.80 8.52 21.62
N PHE A 257 5.89 7.93 22.39
CA PHE A 257 4.45 8.20 22.27
C PHE A 257 4.14 9.67 22.58
N THR A 258 4.73 10.24 23.62
CA THR A 258 4.59 11.67 23.94
C THR A 258 5.07 12.54 22.77
N ALA A 259 6.22 12.22 22.18
CA ALA A 259 6.75 12.93 21.03
C ALA A 259 5.82 12.84 19.81
N ILE A 260 5.25 11.66 19.51
CA ILE A 260 4.29 11.47 18.41
C ILE A 260 3.08 12.38 18.60
N VAL A 261 2.47 12.35 19.77
CA VAL A 261 1.24 13.13 20.03
C VAL A 261 1.54 14.62 20.09
N THR A 262 2.57 15.04 20.82
CA THR A 262 2.91 16.47 20.97
C THR A 262 3.31 17.09 19.64
N ASN A 263 4.21 16.44 18.90
CA ASN A 263 4.70 16.99 17.62
C ASN A 263 3.66 16.95 16.50
N ALA A 264 2.61 16.15 16.63
CA ALA A 264 1.50 16.15 15.66
C ALA A 264 0.76 17.48 15.61
N PHE A 265 0.74 18.24 16.72
CA PHE A 265 -0.07 19.47 16.85
C PHE A 265 0.76 20.73 17.12
N THR A 266 2.04 20.60 17.49
CA THR A 266 2.87 21.75 17.85
C THR A 266 3.91 22.13 16.79
N GLY A 267 4.08 21.34 15.75
CA GLY A 267 5.20 21.47 14.83
C GLY A 267 6.50 20.96 15.44
N THR A 268 7.42 20.46 14.63
CA THR A 268 8.74 20.04 15.09
C THR A 268 9.68 21.25 15.11
N ALA A 269 10.11 21.65 16.30
CA ALA A 269 11.33 22.45 16.42
C ALA A 269 12.52 21.61 15.92
N ALA A 270 13.50 22.28 15.28
CA ALA A 270 14.73 21.64 14.81
C ALA A 270 15.54 21.09 16.00
N ILE A 271 15.21 19.88 16.44
CA ILE A 271 15.92 19.17 17.53
C ILE A 271 16.54 17.91 16.92
N GLY A 272 17.86 17.83 16.97
CA GLY A 272 18.57 16.58 16.69
C GLY A 272 18.55 16.10 15.24
N GLY A 273 18.63 16.99 14.25
CA GLY A 273 18.77 16.63 12.83
C GLY A 273 17.48 16.66 12.01
N PHE A 274 16.33 16.93 12.63
CA PHE A 274 15.08 17.17 11.93
C PHE A 274 14.97 18.63 11.50
N ALA A 275 14.65 18.89 10.23
CA ALA A 275 14.26 20.23 9.79
C ALA A 275 12.96 20.62 10.51
N GLY A 276 12.86 21.82 11.06
CA GLY A 276 11.63 22.32 11.68
C GLY A 276 10.51 22.34 10.62
N CYS A 277 9.41 21.66 10.90
CA CYS A 277 8.26 21.57 10.01
C CYS A 277 7.05 22.27 10.60
N ALA A 278 6.30 23.01 9.76
CA ALA A 278 4.99 23.49 10.13
C ALA A 278 4.00 22.32 10.31
N VAL A 279 3.00 22.48 11.18
CA VAL A 279 1.98 21.45 11.43
C VAL A 279 1.31 21.01 10.13
N SER A 280 1.04 21.94 9.21
CA SER A 280 0.47 21.63 7.89
C SER A 280 1.32 20.66 7.07
N GLU A 281 2.65 20.81 7.14
CA GLU A 281 3.58 19.92 6.45
C GLU A 281 3.63 18.53 7.11
N ILE A 282 3.59 18.46 8.43
CA ILE A 282 3.52 17.19 9.18
C ILE A 282 2.26 16.41 8.80
N ILE A 283 1.11 17.12 8.73
CA ILE A 283 -0.16 16.54 8.28
C ILE A 283 -0.03 16.03 6.84
N ARG A 284 0.47 16.88 5.95
CA ARG A 284 0.62 16.55 4.54
C ARG A 284 1.49 15.31 4.33
N VAL A 285 2.66 15.28 4.91
CA VAL A 285 3.61 14.17 4.77
C VAL A 285 3.04 12.88 5.38
N GLY A 286 2.45 12.95 6.58
CA GLY A 286 1.85 11.78 7.23
C GLY A 286 0.69 11.21 6.45
N MET A 287 -0.22 12.06 5.99
CA MET A 287 -1.39 11.63 5.24
C MET A 287 -1.04 11.15 3.84
N ALA A 288 -0.21 11.88 3.09
CA ALA A 288 0.24 11.45 1.77
C ALA A 288 0.93 10.09 1.85
N ARG A 289 1.74 9.86 2.87
CA ARG A 289 2.40 8.58 3.08
C ARG A 289 1.41 7.45 3.35
N SER A 290 0.41 7.68 4.20
CA SER A 290 -0.63 6.70 4.50
C SER A 290 -1.47 6.36 3.26
N VAL A 291 -1.82 7.37 2.46
CA VAL A 291 -2.55 7.20 1.20
C VAL A 291 -1.77 6.32 0.23
N TYR A 292 -0.49 6.62 0.04
CA TYR A 292 0.39 5.84 -0.85
C TYR A 292 0.56 4.38 -0.42
N SER A 293 0.37 4.08 0.85
CA SER A 293 0.47 2.73 1.40
C SER A 293 -0.87 2.01 1.58
N ASN A 294 -1.98 2.60 1.14
CA ASN A 294 -3.33 2.07 1.34
C ASN A 294 -3.87 1.34 0.09
N GLU A 295 -3.01 0.73 -0.67
CA GLU A 295 -3.38 -0.06 -1.85
C GLU A 295 -4.07 -1.38 -1.51
#